data_48b1c2a42b59fc226d46732276984ba5
#
_entry.id   48b1c2a42b59fc226d46732276984ba5
#
_cell.length_a   1.000
_cell.length_b   1.000
_cell.length_c   1.000
_cell.angle_alpha   90.00
_cell.angle_beta   90.00
_cell.angle_gamma   90.00
#
_symmetry.space_group_name_H-M   'P 1'
#
loop_
_entity.id
_entity.type
_entity.pdbx_description
1 polymer ?
#
loop_
_entity_poly.entity_id
_entity_poly.type
_entity_poly.pdbx_seq_one_letter_code
_entity_poly.pdbx_strand_id
1 'polypeptide(L)'
;NWSSYRQDCWTEWATAVGVLALGVEVGLLFGVLLSVAFFLRGASNPVITQIGRLGDSEQFRSAKRYSVTLHHHVLALRVDENIFFANATQIEARVVGRALRRRGTQDVVLACGSVNRIDSTGLTMLLRVSRTLADAGIHFHLSEIKGPLMQALSPTNLAENISGEIFFSNDEAMRALTEVPTTTETGS
;
A
#
# COMPACT_ATOMS: atom_id res chain seq x y z
N ASN A 1 3.98 -22.98 -8.54
CA ASN A 1 2.86 -22.14 -8.96
C ASN A 1 1.90 -22.90 -9.86
N TRP A 2 1.23 -23.90 -9.28
CA TRP A 2 0.26 -24.74 -10.00
C TRP A 2 -1.06 -24.03 -10.32
N SER A 3 -1.37 -22.93 -9.64
CA SER A 3 -2.60 -22.17 -9.88
C SER A 3 -2.56 -21.36 -11.18
N SER A 4 -1.40 -20.85 -11.58
CA SER A 4 -1.26 -20.13 -12.85
C SER A 4 -1.44 -21.05 -14.05
N TYR A 5 -0.94 -22.29 -13.99
CA TYR A 5 -1.05 -23.27 -15.07
C TYR A 5 -2.51 -23.66 -15.39
N ARG A 6 -3.36 -23.72 -14.38
CA ARG A 6 -4.79 -24.04 -14.58
C ARG A 6 -5.58 -22.87 -15.17
N GLN A 7 -5.19 -21.64 -14.90
CA GLN A 7 -5.84 -20.45 -15.47
C GLN A 7 -5.50 -20.29 -16.95
N ASP A 8 -4.27 -20.57 -17.34
CA ASP A 8 -3.83 -20.51 -18.75
C ASP A 8 -4.56 -21.56 -19.60
N CYS A 9 -4.69 -22.79 -19.11
CA CYS A 9 -5.46 -23.85 -19.78
C CYS A 9 -6.93 -23.48 -20.03
N TRP A 10 -7.59 -22.88 -19.06
CA TRP A 10 -8.99 -22.48 -19.22
C TRP A 10 -9.17 -21.35 -20.23
N THR A 11 -8.18 -20.45 -20.31
CA THR A 11 -8.18 -19.36 -21.29
C THR A 11 -7.97 -19.89 -22.70
N GLU A 12 -7.07 -20.84 -22.89
CA GLU A 12 -6.85 -21.50 -24.19
C GLU A 12 -8.08 -22.27 -24.66
N TRP A 13 -8.72 -23.05 -23.79
CA TRP A 13 -9.94 -23.79 -24.12
C TRP A 13 -11.12 -22.87 -24.42
N ALA A 14 -11.33 -21.81 -23.66
CA ALA A 14 -12.39 -20.83 -23.89
C ALA A 14 -12.19 -20.10 -25.23
N THR A 15 -10.95 -19.77 -25.58
CA THR A 15 -10.60 -19.16 -26.87
C THR A 15 -10.83 -20.14 -28.01
N ALA A 16 -10.38 -21.39 -27.89
CA ALA A 16 -10.55 -22.41 -28.92
C ALA A 16 -12.04 -22.73 -29.18
N VAL A 17 -12.83 -22.87 -28.12
CA VAL A 17 -14.28 -23.08 -28.23
C VAL A 17 -14.99 -21.84 -28.79
N GLY A 18 -14.59 -20.65 -28.40
CA GLY A 18 -15.10 -19.38 -28.93
C GLY A 18 -14.83 -19.22 -30.44
N VAL A 19 -13.60 -19.53 -30.87
CA VAL A 19 -13.23 -19.51 -32.29
C VAL A 19 -14.02 -20.50 -33.14
N LEU A 20 -14.26 -21.71 -32.61
CA LEU A 20 -15.01 -22.76 -33.32
C LEU A 20 -16.51 -22.46 -33.38
N ALA A 21 -17.09 -21.81 -32.33
CA ALA A 21 -18.52 -21.59 -32.23
C ALA A 21 -19.01 -20.27 -32.82
N LEU A 22 -18.20 -19.21 -32.78
CA LEU A 22 -18.61 -17.83 -33.07
C LEU A 22 -17.81 -17.16 -34.19
N GLY A 23 -16.82 -17.86 -34.74
CA GLY A 23 -15.88 -17.32 -35.75
C GLY A 23 -14.63 -16.70 -35.11
N VAL A 24 -13.57 -16.60 -35.92
CA VAL A 24 -12.21 -16.19 -35.48
C VAL A 24 -12.21 -14.80 -34.84
N GLU A 25 -12.97 -13.88 -35.38
CA GLU A 25 -12.98 -12.48 -34.90
C GLU A 25 -13.56 -12.35 -33.47
N VAL A 26 -14.67 -13.05 -33.23
CA VAL A 26 -15.32 -13.02 -31.89
C VAL A 26 -14.48 -13.77 -30.86
N GLY A 27 -13.88 -14.90 -31.25
CA GLY A 27 -12.97 -15.65 -30.39
C GLY A 27 -11.74 -14.83 -29.96
N LEU A 28 -11.13 -14.09 -30.91
CA LEU A 28 -10.01 -13.21 -30.62
C LEU A 28 -10.41 -12.08 -29.65
N LEU A 29 -11.54 -11.42 -29.89
CA LEU A 29 -12.05 -10.37 -29.02
C LEU A 29 -12.29 -10.88 -27.59
N PHE A 30 -12.91 -12.06 -27.46
CA PHE A 30 -13.13 -12.71 -26.18
C PHE A 30 -11.82 -13.04 -25.46
N GLY A 31 -10.81 -13.56 -26.17
CA GLY A 31 -9.49 -13.85 -25.63
C GLY A 31 -8.79 -12.61 -25.08
N VAL A 32 -8.84 -11.49 -25.82
CA VAL A 32 -8.27 -10.22 -25.37
C VAL A 32 -9.00 -9.68 -24.14
N LEU A 33 -10.33 -9.66 -24.15
CA LEU A 33 -11.12 -9.19 -23.00
C LEU A 33 -10.86 -10.02 -21.76
N LEU A 34 -10.79 -11.34 -21.89
CA LEU A 34 -10.53 -12.26 -20.78
C LEU A 34 -9.11 -12.06 -20.23
N SER A 35 -8.12 -11.89 -21.09
CA SER A 35 -6.74 -11.60 -20.72
C SER A 35 -6.63 -10.29 -19.93
N VAL A 36 -7.28 -9.22 -20.40
CA VAL A 36 -7.32 -7.93 -19.71
C VAL A 36 -8.03 -8.06 -18.36
N ALA A 37 -9.15 -8.79 -18.29
CA ALA A 37 -9.88 -9.01 -17.04
C ALA A 37 -9.03 -9.75 -15.99
N PHE A 38 -8.31 -10.79 -16.38
CA PHE A 38 -7.38 -11.51 -15.49
C PHE A 38 -6.21 -10.64 -15.06
N PHE A 39 -5.64 -9.85 -15.97
CA PHE A 39 -4.59 -8.90 -15.63
C PHE A 39 -5.05 -7.87 -14.60
N LEU A 40 -6.21 -7.24 -14.82
CA LEU A 40 -6.79 -6.28 -13.88
C LEU A 40 -7.10 -6.92 -12.53
N ARG A 41 -7.66 -8.14 -12.53
CA ARG A 41 -7.92 -8.88 -11.28
C ARG A 41 -6.63 -9.16 -10.50
N GLY A 42 -5.55 -9.53 -11.17
CA GLY A 42 -4.24 -9.71 -10.55
C GLY A 42 -3.70 -8.41 -9.96
N ALA A 43 -3.73 -7.34 -10.76
CA ALA A 43 -3.27 -6.01 -10.36
C ALA A 43 -4.12 -5.37 -9.25
N SER A 44 -5.39 -5.76 -9.10
CA SER A 44 -6.31 -5.25 -8.08
C SER A 44 -6.10 -5.84 -6.68
N ASN A 45 -5.18 -6.78 -6.49
CA ASN A 45 -4.99 -7.45 -5.20
C ASN A 45 -3.61 -7.13 -4.57
N PRO A 46 -3.39 -5.89 -4.09
CA PRO A 46 -2.08 -5.42 -3.64
C PRO A 46 -1.59 -6.20 -2.41
N VAL A 47 -0.28 -6.41 -2.35
CA VAL A 47 0.36 -6.98 -1.17
C VAL A 47 0.67 -5.86 -0.18
N ILE A 48 -0.03 -5.86 0.95
CA ILE A 48 0.24 -4.95 2.06
C ILE A 48 0.73 -5.77 3.25
N THR A 49 1.94 -5.49 3.68
CA THR A 49 2.63 -6.22 4.74
C THR A 49 2.80 -5.33 5.97
N GLN A 50 2.45 -5.84 7.15
CA GLN A 50 2.85 -5.19 8.39
C GLN A 50 4.34 -5.40 8.59
N ILE A 51 5.06 -4.30 8.86
CA ILE A 51 6.49 -4.28 9.08
C ILE A 51 6.80 -3.85 10.50
N GLY A 52 7.97 -4.27 11.00
CA GLY A 52 8.51 -3.86 12.28
C GLY A 52 10.04 -3.90 12.24
N ARG A 53 10.67 -3.33 13.25
CA ARG A 53 12.13 -3.28 13.36
C ARG A 53 12.69 -4.68 13.71
N LEU A 54 13.73 -5.11 13.01
CA LEU A 54 14.40 -6.37 13.28
C LEU A 54 15.52 -6.17 14.33
N GLY A 55 15.23 -6.50 15.60
CA GLY A 55 16.17 -6.26 16.71
C GLY A 55 16.60 -4.80 16.81
N ASP A 56 17.88 -4.55 17.04
CA ASP A 56 18.46 -3.21 17.09
C ASP A 56 18.91 -2.66 15.72
N SER A 57 18.59 -3.35 14.63
CA SER A 57 18.96 -2.91 13.29
C SER A 57 17.96 -1.90 12.72
N GLU A 58 18.45 -1.04 11.83
CA GLU A 58 17.59 -0.11 11.05
C GLU A 58 16.74 -0.82 9.97
N GLN A 59 16.81 -2.15 9.90
CA GLN A 59 16.10 -2.94 8.91
C GLN A 59 14.68 -3.26 9.37
N PHE A 60 13.74 -2.94 8.49
CA PHE A 60 12.33 -3.29 8.67
C PHE A 60 11.97 -4.53 7.86
N ARG A 61 11.37 -5.50 8.51
CA ARG A 61 10.99 -6.78 7.93
C ARG A 61 9.53 -7.11 8.20
N SER A 62 9.00 -8.03 7.42
CA SER A 62 7.62 -8.51 7.57
C SER A 62 7.42 -9.18 8.93
N ALA A 63 6.45 -8.69 9.70
CA ALA A 63 6.06 -9.28 10.98
C ALA A 63 5.55 -10.73 10.86
N LYS A 64 5.15 -11.16 9.65
CA LYS A 64 4.74 -12.56 9.42
C LYS A 64 5.91 -13.54 9.29
N ARG A 65 7.09 -13.05 8.90
CA ARG A 65 8.25 -13.92 8.56
C ARG A 65 9.37 -13.82 9.57
N TYR A 66 9.41 -12.76 10.36
CA TYR A 66 10.51 -12.47 11.28
C TYR A 66 9.96 -12.01 12.63
N SER A 67 10.69 -12.33 13.70
CA SER A 67 10.43 -11.76 15.02
C SER A 67 10.89 -10.30 15.00
N VAL A 68 9.95 -9.38 14.92
CA VAL A 68 10.19 -7.94 14.83
C VAL A 68 9.57 -7.23 16.03
N THR A 69 10.16 -6.12 16.44
CA THR A 69 9.59 -5.24 17.46
C THR A 69 8.43 -4.47 16.88
N LEU A 70 7.25 -4.60 17.49
CA LEU A 70 6.04 -3.87 17.14
C LEU A 70 5.67 -2.94 18.31
N HIS A 71 5.42 -1.68 18.00
CA HIS A 71 4.96 -0.70 18.99
C HIS A 71 3.43 -0.71 19.06
N HIS A 72 2.88 -0.65 20.28
CA HIS A 72 1.44 -0.83 20.50
C HIS A 72 0.60 0.26 19.81
N HIS A 73 1.07 1.49 19.81
CA HIS A 73 0.37 2.67 19.29
C HIS A 73 0.71 3.00 17.82
N VAL A 74 1.78 2.42 17.25
CA VAL A 74 2.18 2.66 15.85
C VAL A 74 1.93 1.43 15.00
N LEU A 75 1.22 1.60 13.88
CA LEU A 75 0.99 0.57 12.88
C LEU A 75 1.77 0.90 11.61
N ALA A 76 2.91 0.23 11.40
CA ALA A 76 3.68 0.37 10.18
C ALA A 76 3.26 -0.66 9.14
N LEU A 77 2.88 -0.19 7.97
CA LEU A 77 2.45 -0.99 6.82
C LEU A 77 3.32 -0.66 5.61
N ARG A 78 3.64 -1.65 4.80
CA ARG A 78 4.37 -1.46 3.54
C ARG A 78 3.53 -1.92 2.37
N VAL A 79 3.48 -1.07 1.34
CA VAL A 79 2.93 -1.40 0.03
C VAL A 79 4.06 -1.83 -0.88
N ASP A 80 3.98 -3.03 -1.44
CA ASP A 80 5.03 -3.61 -2.27
C ASP A 80 4.83 -3.38 -3.78
N GLU A 81 3.80 -2.60 -4.18
CA GLU A 81 3.39 -2.36 -5.56
C GLU A 81 3.13 -0.88 -5.84
N ASN A 82 3.11 -0.51 -7.13
CA ASN A 82 2.66 0.84 -7.53
C ASN A 82 1.19 1.05 -7.16
N ILE A 83 0.84 2.29 -6.86
CA ILE A 83 -0.52 2.68 -6.45
C ILE A 83 -1.24 3.32 -7.63
N PHE A 84 -2.34 2.71 -8.08
CA PHE A 84 -3.09 3.18 -9.23
C PHE A 84 -4.57 2.76 -9.14
N PHE A 85 -5.38 3.22 -10.08
CA PHE A 85 -6.84 3.05 -10.05
C PHE A 85 -7.32 1.62 -9.75
N ALA A 86 -6.61 0.59 -10.24
CA ALA A 86 -7.05 -0.80 -10.07
C ALA A 86 -6.86 -1.34 -8.63
N ASN A 87 -5.91 -0.80 -7.86
CA ASN A 87 -5.62 -1.29 -6.50
C ASN A 87 -5.86 -0.27 -5.37
N ALA A 88 -6.06 1.00 -5.70
CA ALA A 88 -6.23 2.08 -4.73
C ALA A 88 -7.33 1.77 -3.69
N THR A 89 -8.52 1.36 -4.13
CA THR A 89 -9.64 1.02 -3.23
C THR A 89 -9.29 -0.13 -2.27
N GLN A 90 -8.55 -1.14 -2.74
CA GLN A 90 -8.14 -2.26 -1.90
C GLN A 90 -7.06 -1.86 -0.89
N ILE A 91 -6.15 -0.96 -1.28
CA ILE A 91 -5.13 -0.40 -0.37
C ILE A 91 -5.83 0.39 0.74
N GLU A 92 -6.74 1.29 0.39
CA GLU A 92 -7.55 2.07 1.35
C GLU A 92 -8.25 1.15 2.36
N ALA A 93 -9.05 0.20 1.86
CA ALA A 93 -9.81 -0.71 2.70
C ALA A 93 -8.92 -1.53 3.65
N ARG A 94 -7.73 -1.94 3.20
CA ARG A 94 -6.79 -2.72 4.01
C ARG A 94 -6.05 -1.87 5.04
N VAL A 95 -5.63 -0.66 4.68
CA VAL A 95 -4.93 0.25 5.58
C VAL A 95 -5.89 0.71 6.68
N VAL A 96 -7.02 1.30 6.32
CA VAL A 96 -8.04 1.78 7.26
C VAL A 96 -8.58 0.63 8.10
N GLY A 97 -8.94 -0.50 7.47
CA GLY A 97 -9.48 -1.65 8.18
C GLY A 97 -8.50 -2.28 9.18
N ARG A 98 -7.18 -2.23 8.95
CA ARG A 98 -6.19 -2.69 9.93
C ARG A 98 -6.00 -1.70 11.06
N ALA A 99 -5.95 -0.40 10.75
CA ALA A 99 -5.81 0.65 11.74
C ALA A 99 -6.97 0.63 12.74
N LEU A 100 -8.20 0.62 12.25
CA LEU A 100 -9.41 0.67 13.09
C LEU A 100 -9.64 -0.63 13.90
N ARG A 101 -9.21 -1.79 13.39
CA ARG A 101 -9.32 -3.06 14.13
C ARG A 101 -8.28 -3.22 15.24
N ARG A 102 -7.16 -2.55 15.16
CA ARG A 102 -6.10 -2.62 16.16
C ARG A 102 -6.34 -1.56 17.24
N ARG A 103 -6.80 -2.00 18.40
CA ARG A 103 -7.05 -1.11 19.54
C ARG A 103 -5.77 -0.40 19.98
N GLY A 104 -5.89 0.89 20.28
CA GLY A 104 -4.78 1.72 20.76
C GLY A 104 -3.84 2.22 19.66
N THR A 105 -4.16 2.04 18.37
CA THR A 105 -3.42 2.67 17.28
C THR A 105 -3.64 4.18 17.32
N GLN A 106 -2.57 4.95 17.39
CA GLN A 106 -2.54 6.41 17.32
C GLN A 106 -1.93 6.90 16.01
N ASP A 107 -0.99 6.12 15.49
CA ASP A 107 -0.22 6.49 14.30
C ASP A 107 -0.19 5.32 13.30
N VAL A 108 -0.40 5.65 12.03
CA VAL A 108 -0.25 4.71 10.90
C VAL A 108 0.84 5.24 9.98
N VAL A 109 1.87 4.45 9.78
CA VAL A 109 2.96 4.74 8.82
C VAL A 109 2.81 3.85 7.60
N LEU A 110 2.65 4.45 6.42
CA LEU A 110 2.62 3.73 5.15
C LEU A 110 3.97 3.88 4.44
N ALA A 111 4.76 2.81 4.45
CA ALA A 111 6.04 2.75 3.78
C ALA A 111 5.86 2.56 2.27
N CYS A 112 6.37 3.51 1.49
CA CYS A 112 6.27 3.58 0.04
C CYS A 112 7.57 3.23 -0.70
N GLY A 113 8.55 2.61 -0.04
CA GLY A 113 9.87 2.30 -0.60
C GLY A 113 9.84 1.46 -1.88
N SER A 114 8.81 0.62 -2.07
CA SER A 114 8.61 -0.17 -3.29
C SER A 114 7.73 0.54 -4.33
N VAL A 115 7.10 1.65 -3.97
CA VAL A 115 6.21 2.41 -4.85
C VAL A 115 7.04 3.31 -5.76
N ASN A 116 6.96 3.11 -7.07
CA ASN A 116 7.66 3.94 -8.05
C ASN A 116 6.71 4.91 -8.77
N ARG A 117 5.42 4.63 -8.78
CA ARG A 117 4.40 5.47 -9.45
C ARG A 117 3.11 5.49 -8.65
N ILE A 118 2.49 6.69 -8.60
CA ILE A 118 1.16 6.91 -8.07
C ILE A 118 0.38 7.69 -9.14
N ASP A 119 -0.82 7.25 -9.50
CA ASP A 119 -1.71 8.01 -10.38
C ASP A 119 -2.64 8.94 -9.56
N SER A 120 -3.47 9.72 -10.26
CA SER A 120 -4.40 10.64 -9.62
C SER A 120 -5.40 9.95 -8.68
N THR A 121 -5.80 8.72 -9.01
CA THR A 121 -6.70 7.91 -8.17
C THR A 121 -5.98 7.47 -6.89
N GLY A 122 -4.72 7.05 -7.01
CA GLY A 122 -3.88 6.69 -5.88
C GLY A 122 -3.62 7.87 -4.94
N LEU A 123 -3.38 9.06 -5.51
CA LEU A 123 -3.23 10.29 -4.73
C LEU A 123 -4.51 10.62 -3.95
N THR A 124 -5.65 10.63 -4.63
CA THR A 124 -6.96 10.86 -4.01
C THR A 124 -7.24 9.85 -2.90
N MET A 125 -6.84 8.60 -3.10
CA MET A 125 -6.94 7.55 -2.08
C MET A 125 -6.10 7.86 -0.84
N LEU A 126 -4.84 8.30 -0.99
CA LEU A 126 -4.00 8.66 0.16
C LEU A 126 -4.63 9.77 1.00
N LEU A 127 -5.20 10.80 0.35
CA LEU A 127 -5.91 11.87 1.04
C LEU A 127 -7.18 11.38 1.76
N ARG A 128 -7.93 10.44 1.15
CA ARG A 128 -9.10 9.83 1.82
C ARG A 128 -8.69 8.99 3.02
N VAL A 129 -7.64 8.18 2.90
CA VAL A 129 -7.09 7.42 4.02
C VAL A 129 -6.73 8.35 5.18
N SER A 130 -6.01 9.44 4.87
CA SER A 130 -5.62 10.43 5.86
C SER A 130 -6.84 11.02 6.59
N ARG A 131 -7.86 11.45 5.87
CA ARG A 131 -9.09 12.01 6.45
C ARG A 131 -9.84 10.98 7.30
N THR A 132 -10.06 9.78 6.77
CA THR A 132 -10.77 8.72 7.47
C THR A 132 -10.07 8.32 8.78
N LEU A 133 -8.75 8.30 8.79
CA LEU A 133 -7.97 8.00 9.99
C LEU A 133 -7.99 9.18 10.97
N ALA A 134 -7.88 10.42 10.49
CA ALA A 134 -7.98 11.61 11.31
C ALA A 134 -9.34 11.73 12.01
N ASP A 135 -10.43 11.39 11.32
CA ASP A 135 -11.78 11.34 11.92
C ASP A 135 -11.89 10.32 13.05
N ALA A 136 -11.02 9.31 13.05
CA ALA A 136 -10.90 8.31 14.10
C ALA A 136 -9.83 8.67 15.17
N GLY A 137 -9.22 9.85 15.09
CA GLY A 137 -8.15 10.29 16.01
C GLY A 137 -6.81 9.61 15.75
N ILE A 138 -6.57 9.12 14.53
CA ILE A 138 -5.34 8.43 14.13
C ILE A 138 -4.59 9.29 13.11
N HIS A 139 -3.30 9.55 13.35
CA HIS A 139 -2.44 10.26 12.41
C HIS A 139 -1.96 9.32 11.30
N PHE A 140 -1.95 9.83 10.07
CA PHE A 140 -1.50 9.09 8.90
C PHE A 140 -0.20 9.68 8.35
N HIS A 141 0.85 8.87 8.37
CA HIS A 141 2.19 9.23 7.96
C HIS A 141 2.60 8.42 6.73
N LEU A 142 3.51 9.00 5.95
CA LEU A 142 4.15 8.34 4.82
C LEU A 142 5.65 8.21 5.10
N SER A 143 6.30 7.18 4.59
CA SER A 143 7.75 7.02 4.69
C SER A 143 8.35 6.43 3.42
N GLU A 144 9.67 6.64 3.22
CA GLU A 144 10.43 6.10 2.09
C GLU A 144 9.88 6.50 0.71
N ILE A 145 9.32 7.70 0.58
CA ILE A 145 8.89 8.21 -0.71
C ILE A 145 10.13 8.57 -1.54
N LYS A 146 10.29 7.93 -2.70
CA LYS A 146 11.41 8.17 -3.60
C LYS A 146 11.38 9.57 -4.19
N GLY A 147 12.55 10.17 -4.44
CA GLY A 147 12.69 11.52 -4.97
C GLY A 147 11.84 11.83 -6.20
N PRO A 148 11.83 11.01 -7.27
CA PRO A 148 10.98 11.24 -8.43
C PRO A 148 9.47 11.22 -8.10
N LEU A 149 9.07 10.37 -7.15
CA LEU A 149 7.69 10.32 -6.68
C LEU A 149 7.34 11.55 -5.83
N MET A 150 8.26 12.00 -4.97
CA MET A 150 8.10 13.22 -4.19
C MET A 150 7.93 14.45 -5.10
N GLN A 151 8.72 14.56 -6.17
CA GLN A 151 8.57 15.63 -7.16
C GLN A 151 7.21 15.59 -7.87
N ALA A 152 6.72 14.40 -8.22
CA ALA A 152 5.39 14.24 -8.82
C ALA A 152 4.24 14.58 -7.86
N LEU A 153 4.46 14.41 -6.56
CA LEU A 153 3.47 14.71 -5.50
C LEU A 153 3.54 16.17 -5.03
N SER A 154 4.66 16.86 -5.22
CA SER A 154 4.87 18.25 -4.78
C SER A 154 3.78 19.23 -5.26
N PRO A 155 3.32 19.20 -6.54
CA PRO A 155 2.27 20.10 -6.99
C PRO A 155 0.89 19.85 -6.36
N THR A 156 0.72 18.73 -5.67
CA THR A 156 -0.58 18.31 -5.12
C THR A 156 -0.79 18.73 -3.68
N ASN A 157 0.19 19.39 -3.07
CA ASN A 157 0.20 19.77 -1.65
C ASN A 157 -0.14 18.57 -0.72
N LEU A 158 0.27 17.35 -1.10
CA LEU A 158 -0.02 16.15 -0.33
C LEU A 158 0.47 16.28 1.11
N ALA A 159 1.69 16.79 1.30
CA ALA A 159 2.30 16.97 2.61
C ALA A 159 1.50 17.89 3.54
N GLU A 160 0.82 18.90 2.99
CA GLU A 160 -0.02 19.83 3.74
C GLU A 160 -1.41 19.27 4.05
N ASN A 161 -1.84 18.24 3.31
CA ASN A 161 -3.19 17.69 3.37
C ASN A 161 -3.28 16.32 4.06
N ILE A 162 -2.16 15.73 4.47
CA ILE A 162 -2.16 14.54 5.32
C ILE A 162 -2.21 14.94 6.81
N SER A 163 -2.82 14.09 7.64
CA SER A 163 -2.95 14.35 9.09
C SER A 163 -1.67 14.13 9.89
N GLY A 164 -0.66 13.52 9.28
CA GLY A 164 0.65 13.26 9.85
C GLY A 164 1.78 13.88 9.04
N GLU A 165 2.91 13.21 9.00
CA GLU A 165 4.15 13.71 8.39
C GLU A 165 4.69 12.75 7.32
N ILE A 166 5.61 13.25 6.49
CA ILE A 166 6.35 12.46 5.51
C ILE A 166 7.79 12.30 6.02
N PHE A 167 8.15 11.07 6.36
CA PHE A 167 9.47 10.71 6.85
C PHE A 167 10.37 10.20 5.71
N PHE A 168 11.65 10.47 5.81
CA PHE A 168 12.64 9.99 4.84
C PHE A 168 12.80 8.47 4.91
N SER A 169 12.77 7.90 6.13
CA SER A 169 12.93 6.46 6.35
C SER A 169 11.92 5.92 7.36
N ASN A 170 11.73 4.60 7.35
CA ASN A 170 10.92 3.93 8.38
C ASN A 170 11.55 4.06 9.77
N ASP A 171 12.89 4.11 9.87
CA ASP A 171 13.58 4.25 11.13
C ASP A 171 13.34 5.62 11.76
N GLU A 172 13.45 6.68 10.94
CA GLU A 172 13.11 8.04 11.34
C GLU A 172 11.66 8.14 11.84
N ALA A 173 10.70 7.61 11.08
CA ALA A 173 9.31 7.57 11.48
C ALA A 173 9.10 6.87 12.83
N MET A 174 9.73 5.72 13.02
CA MET A 174 9.57 4.98 14.27
C MET A 174 10.24 5.68 15.44
N ARG A 175 11.40 6.30 15.26
CA ARG A 175 12.02 7.11 16.33
C ARG A 175 11.14 8.29 16.73
N ALA A 176 10.69 9.07 15.74
CA ALA A 176 9.83 10.24 16.00
C ALA A 176 8.52 9.88 16.71
N LEU A 177 7.92 8.73 16.36
CA LEU A 177 6.62 8.33 16.88
C LEU A 177 6.69 7.46 18.13
N THR A 178 7.86 6.93 18.50
CA THR A 178 8.00 6.04 19.68
C THR A 178 8.88 6.61 20.78
N GLU A 179 9.74 7.58 20.49
CA GLU A 179 10.47 8.31 21.52
C GLU A 179 9.49 9.29 22.19
N VAL A 180 9.23 9.07 23.45
CA VAL A 180 8.55 10.06 24.31
C VAL A 180 9.38 11.34 24.24
N PRO A 181 8.79 12.52 23.96
CA PRO A 181 9.56 13.76 23.97
C PRO A 181 10.17 13.91 25.36
N THR A 182 11.48 13.76 25.43
CA THR A 182 12.24 14.14 26.63
C THR A 182 12.13 15.65 26.69
N THR A 183 11.21 16.14 27.50
CA THR A 183 11.12 17.55 27.86
C THR A 183 12.46 17.90 28.48
N THR A 184 13.35 18.52 27.72
CA THR A 184 14.57 19.12 28.25
C THR A 184 14.09 20.32 29.06
N GLU A 185 13.82 20.11 30.36
CA GLU A 185 13.75 21.22 31.30
C GLU A 185 15.15 21.86 31.32
N THR A 186 15.26 22.95 30.59
CA THR A 186 16.38 23.86 30.73
C THR A 186 16.18 24.55 32.07
N GLY A 187 16.75 23.96 33.12
CA GLY A 187 16.88 24.60 34.42
C GLY A 187 17.77 25.82 34.28
N SER A 188 17.23 26.94 34.74
CA SER A 188 17.87 28.23 34.90
C SER A 188 19.01 28.16 35.91
#